data_51c8d8127a2555a9269492f7fbe3b697
#
_entry.id   51c8d8127a2555a9269492f7fbe3b697
#
_cell.length_a   1.000
_cell.length_b   1.000
_cell.length_c   1.000
_cell.angle_alpha   90.00
_cell.angle_beta   90.00
_cell.angle_gamma   90.00
#
_symmetry.space_group_name_H-M   'P 1'
#
loop_
_entity.id
_entity.type
_entity.pdbx_description
1 polymer ?
#
loop_
_entity_poly.entity_id
_entity_poly.type
_entity_poly.pdbx_seq_one_letter_code
_entity_poly.pdbx_strand_id
1 'polypeptide(L)'
;MYIIGVDDRRSIVVMLEKMLEKIDPGGEHRFYTDPYDALNDLDRPVEVAFLDVEMPDMDGFELAENIIKRYPLCNIIFLPGHTEYMQGAFDIHASGYILKPFSQKKVEEALSHLRYQMPDMIDKPIKVQCFGSFEVFINGEPMKFNRHKSKETLAYLIDRRGALCNMDMLIGNIEPERPNDDSTRSKIRVYLGDLIITFLKLGFKNAIIKQSGEFAVNTSLLDCDYYRCLDGDPYAISRYTGEYMTQYSFADETRAMLEMKFFGNQEDK
;
A
#
# COMPACT_ATOMS: atom_id res chain seq x y z
N MET A 1 -3.63 -0.30 -11.27
CA MET A 1 -2.25 0.23 -11.08
C MET A 1 -2.20 1.69 -11.51
N TYR A 2 -1.26 2.52 -10.97
CA TYR A 2 -0.95 3.82 -11.58
C TYR A 2 0.25 3.67 -12.51
N ILE A 3 0.00 3.71 -13.80
CA ILE A 3 0.98 3.45 -14.85
C ILE A 3 1.17 4.72 -15.69
N ILE A 4 2.43 5.02 -16.00
CA ILE A 4 2.73 6.06 -17.00
C ILE A 4 3.39 5.43 -18.23
N GLY A 5 3.14 6.00 -19.40
CA GLY A 5 3.80 5.66 -20.67
C GLY A 5 4.37 6.91 -21.32
N VAL A 6 5.66 6.88 -21.68
CA VAL A 6 6.35 8.00 -22.33
C VAL A 6 7.06 7.53 -23.59
N ASP A 7 6.71 8.11 -24.72
CA ASP A 7 7.30 7.79 -26.05
C ASP A 7 7.07 8.99 -26.99
N ASP A 8 8.08 9.51 -27.63
CA ASP A 8 7.98 10.69 -28.52
C ASP A 8 7.04 10.44 -29.71
N ARG A 9 6.79 9.17 -30.04
CA ARG A 9 5.88 8.75 -31.11
C ARG A 9 4.47 8.51 -30.57
N ARG A 10 3.56 9.45 -30.84
CA ARG A 10 2.16 9.35 -30.44
C ARG A 10 1.46 8.04 -30.83
N SER A 11 1.89 7.41 -31.94
CA SER A 11 1.34 6.11 -32.37
C SER A 11 1.63 4.98 -31.38
N ILE A 12 2.82 4.99 -30.77
CA ILE A 12 3.24 4.02 -29.75
C ILE A 12 2.46 4.28 -28.45
N VAL A 13 2.37 5.53 -28.02
CA VAL A 13 1.56 5.95 -26.86
C VAL A 13 0.12 5.45 -26.97
N VAL A 14 -0.56 5.73 -28.09
CA VAL A 14 -1.95 5.27 -28.30
C VAL A 14 -2.06 3.73 -28.37
N MET A 15 -1.05 3.06 -28.91
CA MET A 15 -1.02 1.59 -28.92
C MET A 15 -0.89 1.02 -27.52
N LEU A 16 0.02 1.56 -26.70
CA LEU A 16 0.22 1.15 -25.32
C LEU A 16 -1.01 1.41 -24.47
N GLU A 17 -1.63 2.59 -24.59
CA GLU A 17 -2.88 2.96 -23.95
C GLU A 17 -3.98 1.91 -24.17
N LYS A 18 -4.25 1.57 -25.43
CA LYS A 18 -5.26 0.55 -25.79
C LYS A 18 -4.95 -0.85 -25.26
N MET A 19 -3.67 -1.19 -25.09
CA MET A 19 -3.26 -2.46 -24.49
C MET A 19 -3.52 -2.43 -22.98
N LEU A 20 -3.11 -1.35 -22.29
CA LEU A 20 -3.25 -1.23 -20.85
C LEU A 20 -4.71 -1.11 -20.40
N GLU A 21 -5.59 -0.44 -21.19
CA GLU A 21 -7.03 -0.45 -20.93
C GLU A 21 -7.63 -1.86 -20.88
N LYS A 22 -7.07 -2.82 -21.62
CA LYS A 22 -7.52 -4.21 -21.60
C LYS A 22 -6.88 -5.05 -20.51
N ILE A 23 -5.60 -4.78 -20.20
CA ILE A 23 -4.82 -5.54 -19.23
C ILE A 23 -5.19 -5.13 -17.80
N ASP A 24 -5.38 -3.83 -17.57
CA ASP A 24 -5.66 -3.22 -16.26
C ASP A 24 -6.84 -2.23 -16.34
N PRO A 25 -8.07 -2.72 -16.59
CA PRO A 25 -9.24 -1.87 -16.86
C PRO A 25 -9.68 -1.00 -15.69
N GLY A 26 -9.19 -1.27 -14.48
CA GLY A 26 -9.44 -0.47 -13.28
C GLY A 26 -8.28 0.43 -12.86
N GLY A 27 -7.19 0.41 -13.61
CA GLY A 27 -6.00 1.23 -13.35
C GLY A 27 -6.16 2.67 -13.80
N GLU A 28 -5.32 3.53 -13.25
CA GLU A 28 -5.13 4.88 -13.78
C GLU A 28 -3.89 4.90 -14.65
N HIS A 29 -4.05 5.32 -15.90
CA HIS A 29 -2.98 5.35 -16.88
C HIS A 29 -2.83 6.77 -17.42
N ARG A 30 -1.60 7.30 -17.41
CA ARG A 30 -1.28 8.60 -18.02
C ARG A 30 -0.20 8.43 -19.07
N PHE A 31 -0.33 9.13 -20.19
CA PHE A 31 0.55 8.97 -21.34
C PHE A 31 1.05 10.30 -21.85
N TYR A 32 2.35 10.35 -22.18
CA TYR A 32 3.05 11.56 -22.56
C TYR A 32 3.86 11.32 -23.83
N THR A 33 4.00 12.37 -24.63
CA THR A 33 4.93 12.40 -25.77
C THR A 33 6.15 13.26 -25.49
N ASP A 34 6.20 13.91 -24.34
CA ASP A 34 7.30 14.74 -23.86
C ASP A 34 7.70 14.25 -22.46
N PRO A 35 9.00 13.95 -22.22
CA PRO A 35 9.48 13.51 -20.92
C PRO A 35 9.36 14.55 -19.80
N TYR A 36 9.46 15.85 -20.13
CA TYR A 36 9.28 16.92 -19.14
C TYR A 36 7.84 17.06 -18.70
N ASP A 37 6.87 16.90 -19.61
CA ASP A 37 5.46 16.88 -19.26
C ASP A 37 5.17 15.74 -18.29
N ALA A 38 5.74 14.55 -18.54
CA ALA A 38 5.63 13.41 -17.64
C ALA A 38 6.16 13.74 -16.24
N LEU A 39 7.38 14.29 -16.11
CA LEU A 39 7.96 14.64 -14.81
C LEU A 39 7.19 15.70 -14.04
N ASN A 40 6.63 16.69 -14.74
CA ASN A 40 5.89 17.79 -14.15
C ASN A 40 4.51 17.36 -13.62
N ASP A 41 3.90 16.35 -14.25
CA ASP A 41 2.56 15.84 -13.88
C ASP A 41 2.60 14.72 -12.82
N LEU A 42 3.79 14.33 -12.34
CA LEU A 42 3.93 13.32 -11.28
C LEU A 42 3.54 13.90 -9.91
N ASP A 43 2.29 13.69 -9.52
CA ASP A 43 1.69 14.16 -8.26
C ASP A 43 1.69 13.11 -7.14
N ARG A 44 1.98 11.84 -7.47
CA ARG A 44 1.96 10.68 -6.55
C ARG A 44 2.90 9.58 -7.02
N PRO A 45 3.21 8.57 -6.17
CA PRO A 45 4.08 7.44 -6.54
C PRO A 45 3.57 6.69 -7.77
N VAL A 46 4.43 6.59 -8.78
CA VAL A 46 4.21 5.80 -10.00
C VAL A 46 4.58 4.35 -9.71
N GLU A 47 3.69 3.42 -10.08
CA GLU A 47 3.89 1.99 -9.86
C GLU A 47 4.69 1.35 -11.00
N VAL A 48 4.37 1.73 -12.24
CA VAL A 48 5.05 1.25 -13.44
C VAL A 48 5.21 2.40 -14.42
N ALA A 49 6.42 2.55 -14.97
CA ALA A 49 6.73 3.48 -16.05
C ALA A 49 7.21 2.73 -17.28
N PHE A 50 6.46 2.81 -18.38
CA PHE A 50 6.88 2.36 -19.71
C PHE A 50 7.56 3.53 -20.42
N LEU A 51 8.86 3.40 -20.72
CA LEU A 51 9.69 4.48 -21.24
C LEU A 51 10.34 4.10 -22.55
N ASP A 52 10.17 4.91 -23.60
CA ASP A 52 11.07 4.84 -24.76
C ASP A 52 12.48 5.24 -24.32
N VAL A 53 13.49 4.69 -24.98
CA VAL A 53 14.89 5.04 -24.73
C VAL A 53 15.31 6.25 -25.55
N GLU A 54 14.92 6.29 -26.82
CA GLU A 54 15.33 7.33 -27.77
C GLU A 54 14.27 8.43 -27.86
N MET A 55 14.39 9.44 -27.01
CA MET A 55 13.53 10.62 -27.03
C MET A 55 14.36 11.89 -27.18
N PRO A 56 13.83 12.96 -27.81
CA PRO A 56 14.47 14.26 -27.86
C PRO A 56 14.62 14.87 -26.46
N ASP A 57 15.64 15.70 -26.28
CA ASP A 57 15.88 16.57 -25.10
C ASP A 57 16.21 15.83 -23.79
N MET A 58 15.58 14.70 -23.50
CA MET A 58 15.84 13.81 -22.35
C MET A 58 15.62 12.37 -22.79
N ASP A 59 16.64 11.53 -22.70
CA ASP A 59 16.49 10.11 -23.02
C ASP A 59 15.74 9.35 -21.90
N GLY A 60 15.32 8.11 -22.24
CA GLY A 60 14.56 7.29 -21.31
C GLY A 60 15.33 6.87 -20.06
N PHE A 61 16.67 6.82 -20.11
CA PHE A 61 17.50 6.50 -18.95
C PHE A 61 17.54 7.66 -17.96
N GLU A 62 17.75 8.88 -18.47
CA GLU A 62 17.71 10.09 -17.65
C GLU A 62 16.32 10.29 -17.02
N LEU A 63 15.25 10.05 -17.80
CA LEU A 63 13.89 10.09 -17.29
C LEU A 63 13.67 9.04 -16.18
N ALA A 64 14.14 7.81 -16.37
CA ALA A 64 14.04 6.73 -15.39
C ALA A 64 14.77 7.08 -14.08
N GLU A 65 15.99 7.65 -14.17
CA GLU A 65 16.73 8.10 -12.98
C GLU A 65 15.96 9.17 -12.20
N ASN A 66 15.36 10.13 -12.89
CA ASN A 66 14.58 11.20 -12.24
C ASN A 66 13.31 10.61 -11.56
N ILE A 67 12.64 9.65 -12.20
CA ILE A 67 11.49 8.96 -11.61
C ILE A 67 11.93 8.15 -10.39
N ILE A 68 13.01 7.37 -10.47
CA ILE A 68 13.51 6.53 -9.36
C ILE A 68 13.98 7.39 -8.18
N LYS A 69 14.62 8.53 -8.41
CA LYS A 69 15.00 9.48 -7.34
C LYS A 69 13.77 9.95 -6.54
N ARG A 70 12.63 10.15 -7.21
CA ARG A 70 11.39 10.62 -6.59
C ARG A 70 10.55 9.46 -6.05
N TYR A 71 10.55 8.33 -6.78
CA TYR A 71 9.76 7.12 -6.49
C TYR A 71 10.63 5.86 -6.60
N PRO A 72 11.43 5.51 -5.58
CA PRO A 72 12.44 4.44 -5.65
C PRO A 72 11.90 3.05 -5.95
N LEU A 73 10.59 2.85 -5.82
CA LEU A 73 9.91 1.56 -6.07
C LEU A 73 9.12 1.54 -7.38
N CYS A 74 9.31 2.55 -8.23
CA CYS A 74 8.74 2.54 -9.57
C CYS A 74 9.38 1.41 -10.39
N ASN A 75 8.55 0.56 -10.98
CA ASN A 75 9.01 -0.44 -11.93
C ASN A 75 9.24 0.21 -13.29
N ILE A 76 10.48 0.28 -13.72
CA ILE A 76 10.82 0.81 -15.04
C ILE A 76 10.80 -0.32 -16.07
N ILE A 77 10.05 -0.15 -17.15
CA ILE A 77 10.01 -1.03 -18.31
C ILE A 77 10.40 -0.21 -19.53
N PHE A 78 11.56 -0.50 -20.11
CA PHE A 78 11.99 0.18 -21.32
C PHE A 78 11.36 -0.41 -22.58
N LEU A 79 11.05 0.46 -23.54
CA LEU A 79 10.47 0.15 -24.85
C LEU A 79 11.41 0.57 -26.00
N PRO A 80 12.63 0.03 -26.11
CA PRO A 80 13.58 0.48 -27.10
C PRO A 80 13.25 0.03 -28.53
N GLY A 81 13.76 0.78 -29.51
CA GLY A 81 13.79 0.38 -30.91
C GLY A 81 14.89 -0.63 -31.25
N HIS A 82 15.98 -0.64 -30.49
CA HIS A 82 17.19 -1.42 -30.75
C HIS A 82 17.69 -2.18 -29.53
N THR A 83 18.38 -3.32 -29.74
CA THR A 83 18.86 -4.19 -28.65
C THR A 83 20.10 -3.68 -27.93
N GLU A 84 20.82 -2.70 -28.49
CA GLU A 84 22.07 -2.15 -27.96
C GLU A 84 21.89 -1.41 -26.62
N TYR A 85 20.66 -0.97 -26.31
CA TYR A 85 20.32 -0.30 -25.04
C TYR A 85 20.13 -1.23 -23.84
N MET A 86 20.27 -2.55 -24.02
CA MET A 86 20.03 -3.54 -22.95
C MET A 86 20.98 -3.36 -21.77
N GLN A 87 22.23 -2.95 -22.03
CA GLN A 87 23.22 -2.73 -20.95
C GLN A 87 22.79 -1.61 -20.01
N GLY A 88 22.34 -0.47 -20.53
CA GLY A 88 21.86 0.65 -19.71
C GLY A 88 20.63 0.31 -18.86
N ALA A 89 19.75 -0.54 -19.39
CA ALA A 89 18.59 -1.03 -18.63
C ALA A 89 19.00 -1.90 -17.42
N PHE A 90 20.07 -2.68 -17.54
CA PHE A 90 20.64 -3.44 -16.41
C PHE A 90 21.25 -2.54 -15.35
N ASP A 91 21.95 -1.50 -15.73
CA ASP A 91 22.64 -0.58 -14.79
C ASP A 91 21.64 0.16 -13.89
N ILE A 92 20.46 0.52 -14.42
CA ILE A 92 19.35 1.13 -13.66
C ILE A 92 18.51 0.08 -12.90
N HIS A 93 18.80 -1.20 -13.09
CA HIS A 93 18.01 -2.29 -12.54
C HIS A 93 16.53 -2.27 -12.97
N ALA A 94 16.27 -2.00 -14.24
CA ALA A 94 14.92 -2.00 -14.80
C ALA A 94 14.17 -3.31 -14.52
N SER A 95 12.85 -3.21 -14.34
CA SER A 95 11.97 -4.36 -14.14
C SER A 95 11.66 -5.11 -15.43
N GLY A 96 11.80 -4.43 -16.58
CA GLY A 96 11.53 -5.03 -17.88
C GLY A 96 12.18 -4.30 -19.05
N TYR A 97 12.25 -5.01 -20.17
CA TYR A 97 12.77 -4.52 -21.43
C TYR A 97 11.98 -5.17 -22.59
N ILE A 98 11.26 -4.37 -23.36
CA ILE A 98 10.37 -4.86 -24.42
C ILE A 98 10.75 -4.20 -25.75
N LEU A 99 11.36 -4.95 -26.65
CA LEU A 99 11.77 -4.43 -27.97
C LEU A 99 10.57 -4.09 -28.85
N LYS A 100 10.60 -2.93 -29.47
CA LYS A 100 9.63 -2.53 -30.52
C LYS A 100 9.91 -3.30 -31.84
N PRO A 101 8.85 -3.76 -32.57
CA PRO A 101 7.43 -3.68 -32.23
C PRO A 101 7.03 -4.74 -31.18
N PHE A 102 6.14 -4.37 -30.27
CA PHE A 102 5.70 -5.26 -29.22
C PHE A 102 4.21 -5.62 -29.30
N SER A 103 3.83 -6.71 -28.66
CA SER A 103 2.46 -7.21 -28.58
C SER A 103 1.90 -7.05 -27.16
N GLN A 104 0.58 -7.09 -27.05
CA GLN A 104 -0.12 -7.07 -25.75
C GLN A 104 0.43 -8.16 -24.81
N LYS A 105 0.66 -9.38 -25.32
CA LYS A 105 1.22 -10.49 -24.54
C LYS A 105 2.56 -10.15 -23.88
N LYS A 106 3.46 -9.44 -24.59
CA LYS A 106 4.75 -9.03 -24.03
C LYS A 106 4.59 -7.99 -22.92
N VAL A 107 3.59 -7.09 -23.04
CA VAL A 107 3.26 -6.12 -21.98
C VAL A 107 2.70 -6.85 -20.76
N GLU A 108 1.80 -7.82 -20.96
CA GLU A 108 1.26 -8.67 -19.88
C GLU A 108 2.37 -9.47 -19.18
N GLU A 109 3.28 -10.09 -19.94
CA GLU A 109 4.43 -10.81 -19.41
C GLU A 109 5.33 -9.91 -18.57
N ALA A 110 5.64 -8.69 -19.03
CA ALA A 110 6.45 -7.74 -18.27
C ALA A 110 5.76 -7.28 -16.97
N LEU A 111 4.46 -7.02 -17.03
CA LEU A 111 3.68 -6.68 -15.83
C LEU A 111 3.57 -7.84 -14.83
N SER A 112 3.66 -9.09 -15.30
CA SER A 112 3.65 -10.26 -14.40
C SER A 112 5.00 -10.52 -13.71
N HIS A 113 6.09 -9.87 -14.16
CA HIS A 113 7.45 -10.08 -13.66
C HIS A 113 8.08 -8.78 -13.11
N LEU A 114 7.27 -7.89 -12.54
CA LEU A 114 7.76 -6.65 -11.95
C LEU A 114 8.75 -6.95 -10.82
N ARG A 115 9.84 -6.19 -10.76
CA ARG A 115 10.86 -6.31 -9.72
C ARG A 115 10.32 -5.95 -8.33
N TYR A 116 9.60 -4.85 -8.26
CA TYR A 116 8.80 -4.49 -7.11
C TYR A 116 7.41 -5.01 -7.38
N GLN A 117 7.18 -6.23 -6.97
CA GLN A 117 5.84 -6.77 -7.04
C GLN A 117 4.97 -5.81 -6.23
N MET A 118 4.02 -5.19 -6.91
CA MET A 118 2.86 -4.67 -6.20
C MET A 118 2.42 -5.84 -5.34
N PRO A 119 2.30 -5.65 -4.01
CA PRO A 119 1.77 -6.74 -3.22
C PRO A 119 0.55 -7.19 -4.00
N ASP A 120 0.53 -8.46 -4.39
CA ASP A 120 -0.70 -9.04 -4.89
C ASP A 120 -1.75 -8.46 -4.00
N MET A 121 -2.72 -7.75 -4.59
CA MET A 121 -3.94 -7.49 -3.87
C MET A 121 -4.45 -8.90 -3.58
N ILE A 122 -3.85 -9.51 -2.54
CA ILE A 122 -4.50 -10.60 -1.85
C ILE A 122 -5.81 -9.93 -1.57
N ASP A 123 -6.86 -10.42 -2.24
CA ASP A 123 -8.20 -9.85 -2.19
C ASP A 123 -8.72 -10.02 -0.76
N LYS A 124 -7.99 -9.36 0.15
CA LYS A 124 -8.35 -9.29 1.54
C LYS A 124 -9.44 -8.24 1.63
N PRO A 125 -10.63 -8.66 1.94
CA PRO A 125 -11.81 -7.83 1.80
C PRO A 125 -11.83 -6.63 2.75
N ILE A 126 -10.95 -6.61 3.75
CA ILE A 126 -10.86 -5.55 4.77
C ILE A 126 -9.53 -4.84 4.63
N LYS A 127 -9.55 -3.63 4.09
CA LYS A 127 -8.36 -2.78 4.02
C LYS A 127 -8.25 -1.91 5.26
N VAL A 128 -7.07 -1.90 5.88
CA VAL A 128 -6.79 -1.15 7.10
C VAL A 128 -5.66 -0.17 6.85
N GLN A 129 -5.92 1.09 7.12
CA GLN A 129 -4.94 2.16 7.15
C GLN A 129 -4.58 2.45 8.60
N CYS A 130 -3.31 2.26 8.94
CA CYS A 130 -2.73 2.57 10.25
C CYS A 130 -1.79 3.78 10.18
N PHE A 131 -1.21 4.07 9.01
CA PHE A 131 -0.32 5.22 8.82
C PHE A 131 -1.12 6.51 8.73
N GLY A 132 -0.70 7.53 9.51
CA GLY A 132 -1.50 8.70 9.79
C GLY A 132 -2.67 8.37 10.72
N SER A 133 -3.89 8.69 10.29
CA SER A 133 -5.12 8.36 11.02
C SER A 133 -5.59 6.94 10.74
N PHE A 134 -6.05 6.24 11.77
CA PHE A 134 -6.61 4.89 11.64
C PHE A 134 -7.95 4.90 10.90
N GLU A 135 -8.03 4.18 9.79
CA GLU A 135 -9.26 3.97 9.01
C GLU A 135 -9.39 2.54 8.53
N VAL A 136 -10.64 2.10 8.33
CA VAL A 136 -10.96 0.76 7.80
C VAL A 136 -11.90 0.91 6.61
N PHE A 137 -11.61 0.18 5.54
CA PHE A 137 -12.39 0.19 4.31
C PHE A 137 -12.86 -1.23 3.98
N ILE A 138 -14.09 -1.35 3.54
CA ILE A 138 -14.68 -2.60 3.05
C ILE A 138 -15.08 -2.37 1.60
N ASN A 139 -14.50 -3.14 0.66
CA ASN A 139 -14.72 -2.96 -0.77
C ASN A 139 -14.49 -1.51 -1.26
N GLY A 140 -13.48 -0.84 -0.69
CA GLY A 140 -13.14 0.56 -1.03
C GLY A 140 -13.94 1.63 -0.30
N GLU A 141 -15.02 1.29 0.41
CA GLU A 141 -15.86 2.23 1.14
C GLU A 141 -15.46 2.29 2.63
N PRO A 142 -15.43 3.51 3.24
CA PRO A 142 -15.11 3.65 4.66
C PRO A 142 -16.12 2.89 5.54
N MET A 143 -15.59 2.04 6.44
CA MET A 143 -16.41 1.31 7.40
C MET A 143 -17.07 2.25 8.41
N LYS A 144 -18.39 2.14 8.57
CA LYS A 144 -19.15 2.93 9.56
C LYS A 144 -19.17 2.21 10.91
N PHE A 145 -18.74 2.92 11.94
CA PHE A 145 -18.78 2.44 13.32
C PHE A 145 -19.97 3.08 14.07
N ASN A 146 -20.71 2.29 14.82
CA ASN A 146 -21.83 2.81 15.62
C ASN A 146 -21.33 3.62 16.83
N ARG A 147 -20.11 3.31 17.31
CA ARG A 147 -19.48 4.00 18.45
C ARG A 147 -18.01 4.28 18.16
N HIS A 148 -17.56 5.43 18.59
CA HIS A 148 -16.14 5.82 18.48
C HIS A 148 -15.24 4.82 19.25
N LYS A 149 -15.64 4.40 20.44
CA LYS A 149 -14.90 3.42 21.25
C LYS A 149 -14.85 2.02 20.63
N SER A 150 -15.80 1.64 19.78
CA SER A 150 -15.69 0.41 18.99
C SER A 150 -14.58 0.51 17.93
N LYS A 151 -14.45 1.67 17.23
CA LYS A 151 -13.35 1.93 16.29
C LYS A 151 -11.99 1.86 17.01
N GLU A 152 -11.87 2.53 18.17
CA GLU A 152 -10.66 2.52 19.00
C GLU A 152 -10.31 1.11 19.49
N THR A 153 -11.29 0.30 19.89
CA THR A 153 -11.09 -1.10 20.29
C THR A 153 -10.56 -1.94 19.13
N LEU A 154 -11.08 -1.74 17.91
CA LEU A 154 -10.57 -2.43 16.72
C LEU A 154 -9.13 -1.99 16.41
N ALA A 155 -8.84 -0.69 16.48
CA ALA A 155 -7.49 -0.16 16.27
C ALA A 155 -6.48 -0.80 17.24
N TYR A 156 -6.83 -0.92 18.51
CA TYR A 156 -6.00 -1.58 19.51
C TYR A 156 -5.77 -3.08 19.18
N LEU A 157 -6.82 -3.83 18.83
CA LEU A 157 -6.68 -5.24 18.44
C LEU A 157 -5.80 -5.40 17.18
N ILE A 158 -5.84 -4.45 16.25
CA ILE A 158 -5.00 -4.44 15.06
C ILE A 158 -3.54 -4.13 15.45
N ASP A 159 -3.31 -3.15 16.33
CA ASP A 159 -1.98 -2.85 16.85
C ASP A 159 -1.32 -4.08 17.48
N ARG A 160 -2.11 -4.94 18.13
CA ARG A 160 -1.66 -6.22 18.72
C ARG A 160 -1.41 -7.36 17.72
N ARG A 161 -1.61 -7.14 16.42
CA ARG A 161 -1.26 -8.03 15.30
C ARG A 161 -1.80 -9.47 15.44
N GLY A 162 -3.04 -9.61 15.89
CA GLY A 162 -3.68 -10.92 16.09
C GLY A 162 -3.30 -11.62 17.39
N ALA A 163 -2.51 -11.00 18.26
CA ALA A 163 -2.30 -11.51 19.61
C ALA A 163 -3.59 -11.42 20.42
N LEU A 164 -3.86 -12.43 21.23
CA LEU A 164 -5.01 -12.46 22.12
C LEU A 164 -4.88 -11.39 23.22
N CYS A 165 -5.93 -10.59 23.37
CA CYS A 165 -6.03 -9.53 24.38
C CYS A 165 -7.10 -9.91 25.40
N ASN A 166 -6.70 -9.94 26.67
CA ASN A 166 -7.63 -10.16 27.76
C ASN A 166 -8.40 -8.85 28.13
N MET A 167 -9.36 -8.98 29.02
CA MET A 167 -10.22 -7.86 29.41
C MET A 167 -9.45 -6.73 30.11
N ASP A 168 -8.42 -7.05 30.88
CA ASP A 168 -7.65 -6.06 31.63
C ASP A 168 -6.76 -5.22 30.68
N MET A 169 -6.17 -5.85 29.65
CA MET A 169 -5.45 -5.16 28.58
C MET A 169 -6.38 -4.19 27.82
N LEU A 170 -7.59 -4.63 27.50
CA LEU A 170 -8.57 -3.79 26.80
C LEU A 170 -9.02 -2.61 27.66
N ILE A 171 -9.31 -2.82 28.95
CA ILE A 171 -9.68 -1.73 29.87
C ILE A 171 -8.54 -0.72 29.98
N GLY A 172 -7.31 -1.19 30.23
CA GLY A 172 -6.15 -0.30 30.42
C GLY A 172 -5.83 0.59 29.22
N ASN A 173 -6.19 0.18 28.01
CA ASN A 173 -5.89 0.93 26.79
C ASN A 173 -7.09 1.68 26.19
N ILE A 174 -8.32 1.20 26.40
CA ILE A 174 -9.53 1.81 25.83
C ILE A 174 -10.27 2.72 26.83
N GLU A 175 -10.21 2.37 28.11
CA GLU A 175 -10.85 3.13 29.20
C GLU A 175 -9.85 3.39 30.36
N PRO A 176 -8.65 3.95 30.10
CA PRO A 176 -7.56 4.03 31.08
C PRO A 176 -7.92 4.86 32.35
N GLU A 177 -8.86 5.79 32.22
CA GLU A 177 -9.31 6.64 33.34
C GLU A 177 -10.37 5.96 34.22
N ARG A 178 -10.83 4.74 33.83
CA ARG A 178 -11.87 4.03 34.57
C ARG A 178 -11.30 2.91 35.43
N PRO A 179 -11.96 2.63 36.58
CA PRO A 179 -11.57 1.47 37.37
C PRO A 179 -11.86 0.17 36.61
N ASN A 180 -11.07 -0.85 36.88
CA ASN A 180 -11.31 -2.18 36.35
C ASN A 180 -12.39 -2.91 37.17
N ASP A 181 -13.64 -2.53 36.97
CA ASP A 181 -14.82 -3.04 37.63
C ASP A 181 -15.81 -3.69 36.62
N ASP A 182 -16.89 -4.27 37.14
CA ASP A 182 -17.89 -4.94 36.29
C ASP A 182 -18.61 -3.96 35.34
N SER A 183 -18.73 -2.69 35.69
CA SER A 183 -19.33 -1.66 34.84
C SER A 183 -18.45 -1.39 33.64
N THR A 184 -17.15 -1.20 33.85
CA THR A 184 -16.17 -0.97 32.77
C THR A 184 -16.00 -2.21 31.91
N ARG A 185 -15.95 -3.42 32.52
CA ARG A 185 -15.96 -4.70 31.79
C ARG A 185 -17.19 -4.85 30.90
N SER A 186 -18.35 -4.43 31.36
CA SER A 186 -19.58 -4.45 30.58
C SER A 186 -19.52 -3.51 29.38
N LYS A 187 -18.92 -2.31 29.52
CA LYS A 187 -18.71 -1.39 28.39
C LYS A 187 -17.80 -1.98 27.32
N ILE A 188 -16.65 -2.56 27.71
CA ILE A 188 -15.76 -3.22 26.74
C ILE A 188 -16.48 -4.35 26.00
N ARG A 189 -17.30 -5.15 26.69
CA ARG A 189 -18.14 -6.17 26.04
C ARG A 189 -19.12 -5.58 25.02
N VAL A 190 -19.67 -4.39 25.30
CA VAL A 190 -20.54 -3.68 24.35
C VAL A 190 -19.75 -3.25 23.11
N TYR A 191 -18.52 -2.72 23.25
CA TYR A 191 -17.69 -2.30 22.12
C TYR A 191 -17.29 -3.50 21.25
N LEU A 192 -16.87 -4.59 21.87
CA LEU A 192 -16.57 -5.85 21.18
C LEU A 192 -17.78 -6.45 20.49
N GLY A 193 -18.94 -6.46 21.17
CA GLY A 193 -20.21 -6.95 20.60
C GLY A 193 -20.64 -6.13 19.39
N ASP A 194 -20.47 -4.80 19.45
CA ASP A 194 -20.74 -3.89 18.35
C ASP A 194 -19.86 -4.19 17.13
N LEU A 195 -18.55 -4.45 17.34
CA LEU A 195 -17.62 -4.85 16.28
C LEU A 195 -18.03 -6.19 15.65
N ILE A 196 -18.29 -7.20 16.47
CA ILE A 196 -18.69 -8.55 16.01
C ILE A 196 -19.96 -8.45 15.16
N ILE A 197 -20.97 -7.71 15.62
CA ILE A 197 -22.23 -7.54 14.90
C ILE A 197 -22.00 -6.77 13.60
N THR A 198 -21.16 -5.74 13.61
CA THR A 198 -20.87 -4.94 12.42
C THR A 198 -20.17 -5.77 11.35
N PHE A 199 -19.11 -6.52 11.72
CA PHE A 199 -18.43 -7.40 10.78
C PHE A 199 -19.34 -8.55 10.31
N LEU A 200 -20.19 -9.09 11.16
CA LEU A 200 -21.16 -10.13 10.78
C LEU A 200 -22.14 -9.63 9.71
N LYS A 201 -22.65 -8.40 9.86
CA LYS A 201 -23.53 -7.76 8.86
C LYS A 201 -22.84 -7.53 7.52
N LEU A 202 -21.51 -7.30 7.54
CA LEU A 202 -20.68 -7.13 6.35
C LEU A 202 -20.22 -8.48 5.75
N GLY A 203 -20.62 -9.63 6.34
CA GLY A 203 -20.29 -10.97 5.85
C GLY A 203 -19.03 -11.60 6.47
N PHE A 204 -18.35 -10.93 7.39
CA PHE A 204 -17.08 -11.38 7.99
C PHE A 204 -17.27 -11.99 9.38
N LYS A 205 -17.78 -13.21 9.45
CA LYS A 205 -18.12 -13.91 10.71
C LYS A 205 -16.95 -14.04 11.71
N ASN A 206 -15.71 -14.14 11.20
CA ASN A 206 -14.55 -14.44 12.01
C ASN A 206 -13.53 -13.29 12.00
N ALA A 207 -13.95 -12.04 11.73
CA ALA A 207 -13.04 -10.87 11.74
C ALA A 207 -12.51 -10.59 13.16
N ILE A 208 -13.35 -10.82 14.18
CA ILE A 208 -12.94 -10.80 15.60
C ILE A 208 -12.97 -12.23 16.10
N ILE A 209 -11.82 -12.72 16.55
CA ILE A 209 -11.63 -14.02 17.19
C ILE A 209 -11.94 -13.87 18.67
N LYS A 210 -12.71 -14.81 19.24
CA LYS A 210 -12.95 -14.91 20.67
C LYS A 210 -12.55 -16.31 21.14
N GLN A 211 -11.58 -16.38 22.05
CA GLN A 211 -11.08 -17.63 22.60
C GLN A 211 -10.88 -17.49 24.13
N SER A 212 -11.50 -18.33 24.92
CA SER A 212 -11.36 -18.39 26.39
C SER A 212 -11.52 -17.03 27.12
N GLY A 213 -12.37 -16.14 26.57
CA GLY A 213 -12.61 -14.81 27.13
C GLY A 213 -11.65 -13.73 26.67
N GLU A 214 -10.70 -14.07 25.84
CA GLU A 214 -9.76 -13.16 25.17
C GLU A 214 -10.20 -12.89 23.72
N PHE A 215 -9.70 -11.79 23.15
CA PHE A 215 -10.11 -11.30 21.84
C PHE A 215 -8.89 -10.95 20.97
N ALA A 216 -8.99 -11.24 19.68
CA ALA A 216 -7.99 -10.85 18.69
C ALA A 216 -8.67 -10.46 17.38
N VAL A 217 -7.97 -9.77 16.51
CA VAL A 217 -8.38 -9.60 15.12
C VAL A 217 -7.86 -10.76 14.26
N ASN A 218 -8.65 -11.21 13.28
CA ASN A 218 -8.19 -12.19 12.29
C ASN A 218 -7.38 -11.51 11.20
N THR A 219 -6.05 -11.58 11.31
CA THR A 219 -5.12 -10.93 10.39
C THR A 219 -5.18 -11.47 8.97
N SER A 220 -5.69 -12.70 8.76
CA SER A 220 -5.80 -13.28 7.42
C SER A 220 -6.83 -12.57 6.53
N LEU A 221 -7.76 -11.83 7.13
CA LEU A 221 -8.79 -11.06 6.42
C LEU A 221 -8.36 -9.62 6.14
N LEU A 222 -7.23 -9.15 6.69
CA LEU A 222 -6.83 -7.76 6.67
C LEU A 222 -5.71 -7.50 5.67
N ASP A 223 -5.92 -6.57 4.75
CA ASP A 223 -4.85 -5.86 4.05
C ASP A 223 -4.50 -4.62 4.89
N CYS A 224 -3.41 -4.69 5.64
CA CYS A 224 -3.01 -3.67 6.61
C CYS A 224 -1.63 -3.12 6.26
N ASP A 225 -1.54 -1.81 6.06
CA ASP A 225 -0.29 -1.10 5.73
C ASP A 225 0.81 -1.32 6.78
N TYR A 226 0.45 -1.32 8.07
CA TYR A 226 1.35 -1.61 9.18
C TYR A 226 1.93 -3.04 9.11
N TYR A 227 1.09 -4.05 8.84
CA TYR A 227 1.56 -5.44 8.76
C TYR A 227 2.48 -5.63 7.56
N ARG A 228 2.09 -5.11 6.40
CA ARG A 228 2.91 -5.14 5.19
C ARG A 228 4.27 -4.45 5.39
N CYS A 229 4.28 -3.31 6.08
CA CYS A 229 5.51 -2.61 6.41
C CYS A 229 6.44 -3.45 7.30
N LEU A 230 5.91 -4.17 8.28
CA LEU A 230 6.70 -5.06 9.14
C LEU A 230 7.22 -6.29 8.39
N ASP A 231 6.45 -6.80 7.42
CA ASP A 231 6.81 -7.92 6.55
C ASP A 231 7.83 -7.52 5.47
N GLY A 232 8.24 -6.24 5.46
CA GLY A 232 9.28 -5.73 4.57
C GLY A 232 8.77 -5.31 3.19
N ASP A 233 7.46 -5.12 3.03
CA ASP A 233 6.87 -4.59 1.80
C ASP A 233 7.41 -3.18 1.51
N PRO A 234 8.20 -3.00 0.44
CA PRO A 234 8.84 -1.73 0.15
C PRO A 234 7.83 -0.60 -0.11
N TYR A 235 6.66 -0.92 -0.68
CA TYR A 235 5.60 0.05 -0.92
C TYR A 235 4.99 0.55 0.39
N ALA A 236 4.69 -0.36 1.32
CA ALA A 236 4.19 0.04 2.63
C ALA A 236 5.24 0.85 3.42
N ILE A 237 6.52 0.45 3.34
CA ILE A 237 7.64 1.17 3.97
C ILE A 237 7.75 2.60 3.40
N SER A 238 7.69 2.79 2.08
CA SER A 238 7.79 4.11 1.45
C SER A 238 6.64 5.06 1.81
N ARG A 239 5.51 4.52 2.22
CA ARG A 239 4.33 5.29 2.66
C ARG A 239 4.35 5.66 4.14
N TYR A 240 5.23 5.07 4.91
CA TYR A 240 5.39 5.43 6.31
C TYR A 240 6.15 6.75 6.45
N THR A 241 5.47 7.78 6.91
CA THR A 241 6.01 9.16 7.07
C THR A 241 6.29 9.54 8.53
N GLY A 242 6.37 8.53 9.43
CA GLY A 242 6.53 8.77 10.87
C GLY A 242 5.21 8.86 11.64
N GLU A 243 4.07 8.81 10.97
CA GLU A 243 2.76 8.88 11.60
C GLU A 243 2.09 7.50 11.67
N TYR A 244 1.62 7.11 12.84
CA TYR A 244 0.94 5.85 13.11
C TYR A 244 -0.21 6.05 14.08
N MET A 245 -1.46 5.77 13.66
CA MET A 245 -2.68 5.86 14.45
C MET A 245 -2.71 7.10 15.38
N THR A 246 -2.46 8.29 14.81
CA THR A 246 -2.21 9.55 15.56
C THR A 246 -3.32 9.96 16.52
N GLN A 247 -4.53 9.40 16.38
CA GLN A 247 -5.67 9.67 17.24
C GLN A 247 -5.70 8.84 18.55
N TYR A 248 -4.74 7.89 18.75
CA TYR A 248 -4.77 6.98 19.90
C TYR A 248 -3.43 6.95 20.64
N SER A 249 -3.48 7.17 21.97
CA SER A 249 -2.28 7.20 22.82
C SER A 249 -1.61 5.82 22.98
N PHE A 250 -2.36 4.72 22.93
CA PHE A 250 -1.78 3.37 22.99
C PHE A 250 -0.85 3.06 21.80
N ALA A 251 -0.98 3.80 20.71
CA ALA A 251 -0.16 3.62 19.50
C ALA A 251 1.25 4.25 19.60
N ASP A 252 1.53 5.03 20.65
CA ASP A 252 2.79 5.77 20.81
C ASP A 252 4.01 4.82 20.88
N GLU A 253 3.87 3.68 21.56
CA GLU A 253 4.94 2.68 21.66
C GLU A 253 5.26 2.05 20.29
N THR A 254 4.24 1.67 19.54
CA THR A 254 4.38 1.11 18.19
C THR A 254 4.95 2.16 17.23
N ARG A 255 4.51 3.43 17.33
CA ARG A 255 5.06 4.53 16.53
C ARG A 255 6.56 4.70 16.79
N ALA A 256 6.98 4.78 18.05
CA ALA A 256 8.39 4.90 18.42
C ALA A 256 9.24 3.72 17.89
N MET A 257 8.71 2.50 17.95
CA MET A 257 9.37 1.31 17.39
C MET A 257 9.53 1.40 15.87
N LEU A 258 8.51 1.86 15.14
CA LEU A 258 8.56 2.05 13.68
C LEU A 258 9.54 3.17 13.30
N GLU A 259 9.55 4.29 14.02
CA GLU A 259 10.49 5.39 13.82
C GLU A 259 11.94 4.91 13.99
N MET A 260 12.24 4.19 15.08
CA MET A 260 13.57 3.62 15.31
C MET A 260 13.97 2.63 14.19
N LYS A 261 13.04 1.80 13.73
CA LYS A 261 13.31 0.79 12.69
C LYS A 261 13.59 1.41 11.32
N PHE A 262 12.86 2.44 10.92
CA PHE A 262 12.89 2.96 9.55
C PHE A 262 13.62 4.30 9.40
N PHE A 263 13.79 5.08 10.48
CA PHE A 263 14.47 6.37 10.46
C PHE A 263 15.69 6.46 11.39
N GLY A 264 15.83 5.55 12.37
CA GLY A 264 16.87 5.59 13.40
C GLY A 264 18.34 5.38 12.91
N ASN A 265 18.56 5.08 11.62
CA ASN A 265 19.90 4.88 11.05
C ASN A 265 20.42 6.08 10.23
N GLN A 266 19.83 7.29 10.36
CA GLN A 266 20.25 8.46 9.58
C GLN A 266 21.25 9.39 10.30
N GLU A 267 21.62 9.13 11.57
CA GLU A 267 22.56 10.00 12.32
C GLU A 267 24.03 9.58 12.24
N ASP A 268 24.38 8.49 11.54
CA ASP A 268 25.78 8.00 11.43
C ASP A 268 26.26 7.91 9.97
N LYS A 269 26.05 8.96 9.15
CA LYS A 269 26.78 9.10 7.87
C LYS A 269 27.18 10.52 7.59
#